data_89ff788f488e938f89014960cc6490a4
#
_entry.id   89ff788f488e938f89014960cc6490a4
#
_cell.length_a   1.000
_cell.length_b   1.000
_cell.length_c   1.000
_cell.angle_alpha   90.00
_cell.angle_beta   90.00
_cell.angle_gamma   90.00
#
_symmetry.space_group_name_H-M   'P 1'
#
loop_
_entity.id
_entity.type
_entity.pdbx_description
1 polymer ?
#
loop_
_entity_poly.entity_id
_entity_poly.type
_entity_poly.pdbx_seq_one_letter_code
_entity_poly.pdbx_strand_id
1 'polypeptide(L)'
;YLHPEIFERYHLAPPKGILLYGPPGNGKTMIAKAVANSLAARAAALNPGSATRGYFLNIKGPELLDKFVGETERQIRDIFVAAREKAEAGHPVVVFFDEMESLFRMRGSGRSSDIETTIVPQLLAEIDGVESLQNVIVIGATNREDLIDAAVMRPGRLDLKIRINRPDAAGAAEIFGLYLTEDLPLDAAEVAAAGSTRAALTAMIAVAAGQLYARTPSTAYAVATVDSSMVVGSGASANLSTHTLYRGDFASGAVIRNIVDRAKKAAIKEQLQALTAGADASSVGIG
;
A
#
# COMPACT_ATOMS: atom_id res chain seq x y z
N TYR A 1 -15.08 -1.82 15.64
CA TYR A 1 -16.16 -1.39 14.75
C TYR A 1 -17.35 -2.36 14.75
N LEU A 2 -17.09 -3.66 14.72
CA LEU A 2 -18.15 -4.68 14.62
C LEU A 2 -18.68 -5.11 15.98
N HIS A 3 -17.97 -4.79 17.02
CA HIS A 3 -18.28 -5.14 18.40
C HIS A 3 -18.00 -3.96 19.33
N PRO A 4 -18.71 -2.81 19.16
CA PRO A 4 -18.52 -1.63 19.99
C PRO A 4 -18.79 -1.93 21.46
N GLU A 5 -19.72 -2.85 21.75
CA GLU A 5 -20.07 -3.31 23.08
C GLU A 5 -18.87 -3.86 23.88
N ILE A 6 -17.86 -4.42 23.19
CA ILE A 6 -16.65 -4.89 23.87
C ILE A 6 -15.83 -3.70 24.36
N PHE A 7 -15.66 -2.68 23.53
CA PHE A 7 -14.92 -1.48 23.91
C PHE A 7 -15.61 -0.70 25.03
N GLU A 8 -16.95 -0.56 24.96
CA GLU A 8 -17.76 0.08 26.02
C GLU A 8 -17.58 -0.63 27.36
N ARG A 9 -17.56 -1.97 27.37
CA ARG A 9 -17.34 -2.77 28.57
C ARG A 9 -16.00 -2.48 29.27
N TYR A 10 -14.97 -2.10 28.49
CA TYR A 10 -13.65 -1.75 29.00
C TYR A 10 -13.45 -0.23 29.13
N HIS A 11 -14.50 0.58 28.94
CA HIS A 11 -14.44 2.04 28.93
C HIS A 11 -13.39 2.60 27.95
N LEU A 12 -13.23 1.94 26.80
CA LEU A 12 -12.32 2.33 25.74
C LEU A 12 -13.10 2.76 24.49
N ALA A 13 -12.63 3.80 23.84
CA ALA A 13 -13.10 4.13 22.50
C ALA A 13 -12.40 3.23 21.46
N PRO A 14 -13.12 2.69 20.45
CA PRO A 14 -12.47 1.96 19.37
C PRO A 14 -11.55 2.89 18.57
N PRO A 15 -10.36 2.42 18.12
CA PRO A 15 -9.46 3.24 17.32
C PRO A 15 -10.14 3.61 16.01
N LYS A 16 -10.18 4.88 15.66
CA LYS A 16 -10.84 5.40 14.45
C LYS A 16 -9.90 5.76 13.33
N GLY A 17 -8.62 5.86 13.65
CA GLY A 17 -7.59 6.21 12.71
C GLY A 17 -6.44 5.22 12.69
N ILE A 18 -6.02 4.86 11.48
CA ILE A 18 -4.92 3.92 11.24
C ILE A 18 -3.87 4.62 10.37
N LEU A 19 -2.62 4.59 10.76
CA LEU A 19 -1.50 5.02 9.93
C LEU A 19 -0.75 3.80 9.40
N LEU A 20 -0.83 3.55 8.09
CA LEU A 20 -0.03 2.56 7.37
C LEU A 20 1.28 3.23 6.92
N TYR A 21 2.41 2.76 7.40
CA TYR A 21 3.69 3.34 7.02
C TYR A 21 4.71 2.28 6.60
N GLY A 22 5.69 2.68 5.80
CA GLY A 22 6.75 1.78 5.35
C GLY A 22 7.14 2.00 3.89
N PRO A 23 8.08 1.20 3.35
CA PRO A 23 8.63 1.41 2.03
C PRO A 23 7.57 1.45 0.93
N PRO A 24 7.81 2.20 -0.18
CA PRO A 24 6.88 2.28 -1.30
C PRO A 24 6.71 0.92 -1.99
N GLY A 25 5.56 0.74 -2.67
CA GLY A 25 5.26 -0.45 -3.46
C GLY A 25 4.90 -1.70 -2.67
N ASN A 26 4.68 -1.61 -1.34
CA ASN A 26 4.33 -2.75 -0.49
C ASN A 26 2.83 -2.89 -0.23
N GLY A 27 1.98 -2.29 -1.05
CA GLY A 27 0.55 -2.57 -1.06
C GLY A 27 -0.28 -1.81 -0.02
N LYS A 28 0.20 -0.70 0.59
CA LYS A 28 -0.56 0.10 1.56
C LYS A 28 -1.96 0.46 1.07
N THR A 29 -2.08 0.95 -0.15
CA THR A 29 -3.37 1.29 -0.80
C THR A 29 -4.24 0.04 -1.02
N MET A 30 -3.64 -1.12 -1.36
CA MET A 30 -4.38 -2.38 -1.52
C MET A 30 -4.94 -2.87 -0.19
N ILE A 31 -4.16 -2.77 0.89
CA ILE A 31 -4.60 -3.12 2.24
C ILE A 31 -5.80 -2.25 2.66
N ALA A 32 -5.74 -0.93 2.45
CA ALA A 32 -6.84 -0.03 2.77
C ALA A 32 -8.14 -0.40 2.00
N LYS A 33 -8.02 -0.74 0.72
CA LYS A 33 -9.16 -1.24 -0.09
C LYS A 33 -9.69 -2.58 0.41
N ALA A 34 -8.82 -3.50 0.80
CA ALA A 34 -9.22 -4.79 1.35
C ALA A 34 -9.95 -4.62 2.69
N VAL A 35 -9.51 -3.71 3.54
CA VAL A 35 -10.20 -3.35 4.79
C VAL A 35 -11.61 -2.83 4.49
N ALA A 36 -11.75 -1.88 3.55
CA ALA A 36 -13.06 -1.34 3.17
C ALA A 36 -14.02 -2.44 2.66
N ASN A 37 -13.52 -3.33 1.79
CA ASN A 37 -14.31 -4.45 1.28
C ASN A 37 -14.71 -5.43 2.40
N SER A 38 -13.79 -5.73 3.31
CA SER A 38 -14.06 -6.61 4.45
C SER A 38 -15.11 -6.04 5.39
N LEU A 39 -15.04 -4.74 5.68
CA LEU A 39 -16.04 -4.05 6.50
C LEU A 39 -17.42 -4.07 5.83
N ALA A 40 -17.48 -3.80 4.53
CA ALA A 40 -18.73 -3.84 3.76
C ALA A 40 -19.35 -5.24 3.78
N ALA A 41 -18.57 -6.29 3.53
CA ALA A 41 -19.04 -7.67 3.56
C ALA A 41 -19.59 -8.07 4.94
N ARG A 42 -18.90 -7.67 6.00
CA ARG A 42 -19.35 -7.97 7.38
C ARG A 42 -20.58 -7.16 7.78
N ALA A 43 -20.67 -5.88 7.42
CA ALA A 43 -21.85 -5.06 7.68
C ALA A 43 -23.07 -5.62 6.96
N ALA A 44 -22.93 -6.10 5.72
CA ALA A 44 -23.99 -6.79 4.98
C ALA A 44 -24.41 -8.12 5.65
N ALA A 45 -23.45 -8.88 6.21
CA ALA A 45 -23.75 -10.12 6.93
C ALA A 45 -24.49 -9.89 8.25
N LEU A 46 -24.22 -8.78 8.95
CA LEU A 46 -24.90 -8.42 10.20
C LEU A 46 -26.31 -7.88 9.98
N ASN A 47 -26.59 -7.30 8.80
CA ASN A 47 -27.89 -6.73 8.44
C ASN A 47 -28.42 -7.36 7.14
N PRO A 48 -28.85 -8.64 7.15
CA PRO A 48 -29.38 -9.29 5.96
C PRO A 48 -30.67 -8.58 5.50
N GLY A 49 -30.65 -8.11 4.24
CA GLY A 49 -31.78 -7.36 3.65
C GLY A 49 -31.58 -5.84 3.60
N SER A 50 -30.55 -5.30 4.23
CA SER A 50 -30.09 -3.92 4.03
C SER A 50 -29.17 -3.87 2.81
N ALA A 51 -29.38 -2.89 1.90
CA ALA A 51 -28.49 -2.63 0.76
C ALA A 51 -27.20 -1.92 1.23
N THR A 52 -26.53 -2.51 2.25
CA THR A 52 -25.33 -1.93 2.84
C THR A 52 -24.18 -1.99 1.85
N ARG A 53 -23.68 -0.82 1.45
CA ARG A 53 -22.51 -0.68 0.58
C ARG A 53 -21.35 -0.07 1.37
N GLY A 54 -20.15 -0.61 1.20
CA GLY A 54 -18.95 0.05 1.71
C GLY A 54 -18.52 1.19 0.78
N TYR A 55 -18.16 2.31 1.36
CA TYR A 55 -17.61 3.44 0.63
C TYR A 55 -16.12 3.58 0.91
N PHE A 56 -15.34 3.76 -0.16
CA PHE A 56 -13.91 3.99 -0.10
C PHE A 56 -13.60 5.34 -0.76
N LEU A 57 -13.34 6.35 0.05
CA LEU A 57 -12.97 7.69 -0.41
C LEU A 57 -11.44 7.78 -0.45
N ASN A 58 -10.88 7.74 -1.65
CA ASN A 58 -9.44 7.78 -1.88
C ASN A 58 -8.98 9.20 -2.17
N ILE A 59 -8.12 9.74 -1.33
CA ILE A 59 -7.57 11.07 -1.41
C ILE A 59 -6.06 10.95 -1.54
N LYS A 60 -5.48 11.54 -2.58
CA LYS A 60 -4.04 11.61 -2.71
C LYS A 60 -3.55 12.99 -2.28
N GLY A 61 -2.58 13.01 -1.37
CA GLY A 61 -2.04 14.25 -0.84
C GLY A 61 -1.61 15.25 -1.93
N PRO A 62 -0.86 14.86 -2.98
CA PRO A 62 -0.50 15.77 -4.06
C PRO A 62 -1.71 16.38 -4.80
N GLU A 63 -2.77 15.61 -5.04
CA GLU A 63 -3.98 16.09 -5.75
C GLU A 63 -4.74 17.16 -4.96
N LEU A 64 -4.61 17.15 -3.62
CA LEU A 64 -5.17 18.20 -2.77
C LEU A 64 -4.37 19.51 -2.88
N LEU A 65 -3.05 19.41 -3.07
CA LEU A 65 -2.14 20.56 -3.07
C LEU A 65 -2.03 21.28 -4.41
N ASP A 66 -2.46 20.66 -5.50
CA ASP A 66 -2.42 21.26 -6.85
C ASP A 66 -3.37 22.46 -7.03
N LYS A 67 -4.15 22.78 -5.99
CA LYS A 67 -5.14 23.86 -6.00
C LYS A 67 -4.77 24.97 -4.99
N PHE A 68 -5.49 26.09 -5.06
CA PHE A 68 -5.34 27.18 -4.09
C PHE A 68 -5.69 26.72 -2.68
N VAL A 69 -4.99 27.24 -1.66
CA VAL A 69 -5.12 26.83 -0.25
C VAL A 69 -6.56 26.78 0.24
N GLY A 70 -7.36 27.80 0.01
CA GLY A 70 -8.78 27.83 0.44
C GLY A 70 -9.65 26.78 -0.26
N GLU A 71 -9.31 26.39 -1.50
CA GLU A 71 -9.98 25.31 -2.22
C GLU A 71 -9.64 23.94 -1.62
N THR A 72 -8.41 23.75 -1.19
CA THR A 72 -7.95 22.52 -0.51
C THR A 72 -8.68 22.30 0.82
N GLU A 73 -8.81 23.33 1.65
CA GLU A 73 -9.58 23.27 2.89
C GLU A 73 -11.04 22.92 2.65
N ARG A 74 -11.65 23.53 1.65
CA ARG A 74 -13.02 23.23 1.25
C ARG A 74 -13.17 21.78 0.83
N GLN A 75 -12.27 21.27 -0.01
CA GLN A 75 -12.29 19.87 -0.45
C GLN A 75 -12.17 18.87 0.70
N ILE A 76 -11.26 19.12 1.66
CA ILE A 76 -11.14 18.28 2.86
C ILE A 76 -12.49 18.25 3.60
N ARG A 77 -13.11 19.40 3.81
CA ARG A 77 -14.40 19.51 4.47
C ARG A 77 -15.51 18.77 3.72
N ASP A 78 -15.60 18.96 2.40
CA ASP A 78 -16.60 18.32 1.54
C ASP A 78 -16.47 16.78 1.56
N ILE A 79 -15.24 16.24 1.61
CA ILE A 79 -14.98 14.82 1.74
C ILE A 79 -15.52 14.26 3.06
N PHE A 80 -15.25 14.95 4.17
CA PHE A 80 -15.72 14.51 5.48
C PHE A 80 -17.23 14.70 5.65
N VAL A 81 -17.84 15.70 5.04
CA VAL A 81 -19.30 15.85 4.96
C VAL A 81 -19.90 14.67 4.22
N ALA A 82 -19.39 14.32 3.05
CA ALA A 82 -19.85 13.17 2.29
C ALA A 82 -19.65 11.85 3.06
N ALA A 83 -18.54 11.71 3.81
CA ALA A 83 -18.31 10.54 4.64
C ALA A 83 -19.35 10.43 5.77
N ARG A 84 -19.67 11.55 6.44
CA ARG A 84 -20.69 11.61 7.49
C ARG A 84 -22.07 11.24 6.98
N GLU A 85 -22.51 11.82 5.86
CA GLU A 85 -23.81 11.50 5.25
C GLU A 85 -23.98 10.00 4.95
N LYS A 86 -22.92 9.36 4.42
CA LYS A 86 -22.95 7.92 4.14
C LYS A 86 -22.96 7.08 5.42
N ALA A 87 -22.22 7.48 6.43
CA ALA A 87 -22.15 6.81 7.73
C ALA A 87 -23.49 6.90 8.48
N GLU A 88 -24.14 8.07 8.47
CA GLU A 88 -25.48 8.28 9.04
C GLU A 88 -26.55 7.44 8.33
N ALA A 89 -26.38 7.19 7.03
CA ALA A 89 -27.21 6.26 6.29
C ALA A 89 -26.94 4.76 6.60
N GLY A 90 -26.07 4.46 7.57
CA GLY A 90 -25.74 3.10 8.01
C GLY A 90 -24.67 2.39 7.17
N HIS A 91 -23.96 3.11 6.30
CA HIS A 91 -22.94 2.53 5.45
C HIS A 91 -21.54 2.64 6.08
N PRO A 92 -20.70 1.60 6.06
CA PRO A 92 -19.32 1.70 6.45
C PRO A 92 -18.53 2.55 5.43
N VAL A 93 -17.78 3.52 5.94
CA VAL A 93 -16.98 4.46 5.13
C VAL A 93 -15.52 4.37 5.55
N VAL A 94 -14.64 4.19 4.58
CA VAL A 94 -13.20 4.34 4.76
C VAL A 94 -12.74 5.59 4.03
N VAL A 95 -12.22 6.56 4.78
CA VAL A 95 -11.54 7.73 4.23
C VAL A 95 -10.06 7.42 4.20
N PHE A 96 -9.49 7.31 3.01
CA PHE A 96 -8.10 6.91 2.81
C PHE A 96 -7.27 8.06 2.25
N PHE A 97 -6.25 8.45 2.99
CA PHE A 97 -5.26 9.44 2.57
C PHE A 97 -3.99 8.73 2.11
N ASP A 98 -3.71 8.78 0.80
CA ASP A 98 -2.46 8.26 0.23
C ASP A 98 -1.41 9.36 0.12
N GLU A 99 -0.14 8.98 0.27
CA GLU A 99 0.99 9.91 0.22
C GLU A 99 0.85 11.10 1.19
N MET A 100 0.42 10.79 2.44
CA MET A 100 0.17 11.82 3.46
C MET A 100 1.38 12.74 3.70
N GLU A 101 2.60 12.24 3.52
CA GLU A 101 3.82 13.03 3.65
C GLU A 101 3.84 14.26 2.75
N SER A 102 3.10 14.28 1.65
CA SER A 102 3.03 15.46 0.78
C SER A 102 2.33 16.64 1.46
N LEU A 103 1.35 16.37 2.33
CA LEU A 103 0.63 17.40 3.08
C LEU A 103 1.50 18.11 4.14
N PHE A 104 2.63 17.49 4.52
CA PHE A 104 3.53 17.97 5.57
C PHE A 104 4.90 18.44 5.04
N ARG A 105 5.16 18.26 3.74
CA ARG A 105 6.52 18.34 3.13
C ARG A 105 7.04 19.75 2.90
N MET A 106 6.34 20.81 3.24
CA MET A 106 6.70 22.16 2.83
C MET A 106 7.43 23.00 3.87
N ARG A 107 8.12 22.38 4.84
CA ARG A 107 9.00 23.10 5.78
C ARG A 107 10.22 23.66 5.04
N GLY A 108 10.24 24.97 4.76
CA GLY A 108 11.45 25.67 4.32
C GLY A 108 11.42 26.44 3.00
N SER A 109 10.35 26.44 2.23
CA SER A 109 10.23 27.30 1.05
C SER A 109 9.16 28.37 1.32
N GLY A 110 9.46 29.65 1.22
CA GLY A 110 8.62 30.80 1.64
C GLY A 110 7.13 30.86 1.25
N ARG A 111 6.57 29.79 0.71
CA ARG A 111 5.13 29.52 0.49
C ARG A 111 4.54 28.52 1.50
N SER A 112 5.34 28.01 2.43
CA SER A 112 4.98 26.92 3.33
C SER A 112 4.15 27.33 4.54
N SER A 113 4.09 28.60 4.90
CA SER A 113 3.37 29.09 6.07
C SER A 113 1.86 28.84 5.99
N ASP A 114 1.27 28.94 4.80
CA ASP A 114 -0.18 28.88 4.64
C ASP A 114 -0.72 27.44 4.73
N ILE A 115 0.03 26.46 4.23
CA ILE A 115 -0.37 25.05 4.27
C ILE A 115 -0.31 24.48 5.69
N GLU A 116 0.78 24.79 6.44
CA GLU A 116 0.91 24.34 7.84
C GLU A 116 -0.07 25.04 8.77
N THR A 117 -0.42 26.30 8.48
CA THR A 117 -1.31 27.08 9.34
C THR A 117 -2.78 26.81 9.11
N THR A 118 -3.16 26.26 7.96
CA THR A 118 -4.57 26.11 7.58
C THR A 118 -4.99 24.69 7.25
N ILE A 119 -4.25 23.98 6.36
CA ILE A 119 -4.64 22.65 5.86
C ILE A 119 -4.50 21.57 6.94
N VAL A 120 -3.36 21.54 7.65
CA VAL A 120 -3.12 20.53 8.70
C VAL A 120 -4.10 20.69 9.86
N PRO A 121 -4.33 21.89 10.43
CA PRO A 121 -5.35 22.10 11.44
C PRO A 121 -6.76 21.74 10.97
N GLN A 122 -7.13 22.04 9.72
CA GLN A 122 -8.42 21.65 9.17
C GLN A 122 -8.57 20.14 9.10
N LEU A 123 -7.57 19.43 8.58
CA LEU A 123 -7.56 17.96 8.54
C LEU A 123 -7.70 17.36 9.93
N LEU A 124 -6.98 17.89 10.92
CA LEU A 124 -7.06 17.42 12.30
C LEU A 124 -8.45 17.67 12.91
N ALA A 125 -9.05 18.82 12.65
CA ALA A 125 -10.41 19.15 13.12
C ALA A 125 -11.46 18.21 12.51
N GLU A 126 -11.32 17.84 11.23
CA GLU A 126 -12.21 16.90 10.59
C GLU A 126 -12.04 15.46 11.13
N ILE A 127 -10.79 15.03 11.40
CA ILE A 127 -10.51 13.73 12.02
C ILE A 127 -11.09 13.69 13.44
N ASP A 128 -10.89 14.73 14.23
CA ASP A 128 -11.48 14.86 15.58
C ASP A 128 -13.01 14.80 15.51
N GLY A 129 -13.62 15.44 14.50
CA GLY A 129 -15.06 15.40 14.25
C GLY A 129 -15.63 14.03 13.90
N VAL A 130 -14.79 13.08 13.50
CA VAL A 130 -15.17 11.67 13.23
C VAL A 130 -15.35 10.86 14.51
N GLU A 131 -14.85 11.34 15.66
CA GLU A 131 -14.95 10.60 16.93
C GLU A 131 -16.38 10.22 17.34
N SER A 132 -17.37 11.00 16.96
CA SER A 132 -18.78 10.74 17.23
C SER A 132 -19.45 9.77 16.25
N LEU A 133 -18.78 9.40 15.14
CA LEU A 133 -19.38 8.58 14.07
C LEU A 133 -19.00 7.12 14.19
N GLN A 134 -19.99 6.24 14.25
CA GLN A 134 -19.74 4.81 14.45
C GLN A 134 -19.23 4.08 13.19
N ASN A 135 -19.49 4.60 11.98
CA ASN A 135 -19.26 3.88 10.72
C ASN A 135 -18.16 4.49 9.83
N VAL A 136 -17.32 5.40 10.34
CA VAL A 136 -16.21 6.01 9.60
C VAL A 136 -14.88 5.57 10.16
N ILE A 137 -13.98 5.14 9.28
CA ILE A 137 -12.57 4.85 9.58
C ILE A 137 -11.70 5.74 8.73
N VAL A 138 -10.72 6.39 9.33
CA VAL A 138 -9.69 7.15 8.62
C VAL A 138 -8.43 6.30 8.53
N ILE A 139 -7.91 6.10 7.32
CA ILE A 139 -6.65 5.39 7.10
C ILE A 139 -5.69 6.33 6.39
N GLY A 140 -4.57 6.63 7.01
CA GLY A 140 -3.46 7.34 6.38
C GLY A 140 -2.42 6.37 5.85
N ALA A 141 -1.80 6.66 4.71
CA ALA A 141 -0.66 5.93 4.19
C ALA A 141 0.50 6.88 3.91
N THR A 142 1.69 6.48 4.32
CA THR A 142 2.91 7.26 4.08
C THR A 142 4.12 6.36 3.80
N ASN A 143 5.02 6.83 2.96
CA ASN A 143 6.33 6.22 2.76
C ASN A 143 7.39 6.80 3.70
N ARG A 144 7.08 7.93 4.37
CA ARG A 144 7.97 8.71 5.20
C ARG A 144 7.29 9.09 6.52
N GLU A 145 7.28 8.14 7.48
CA GLU A 145 6.72 8.37 8.81
C GLU A 145 7.36 9.58 9.52
N ASP A 146 8.65 9.80 9.27
CA ASP A 146 9.43 10.89 9.83
C ASP A 146 8.96 12.30 9.40
N LEU A 147 8.17 12.40 8.34
CA LEU A 147 7.59 13.65 7.85
C LEU A 147 6.17 13.92 8.39
N ILE A 148 5.53 12.94 9.04
CA ILE A 148 4.18 13.11 9.56
C ILE A 148 4.22 13.89 10.88
N ASP A 149 3.40 14.93 10.98
CA ASP A 149 3.28 15.72 12.20
C ASP A 149 2.80 14.85 13.36
N ALA A 150 3.48 14.95 14.50
CA ALA A 150 3.14 14.22 15.72
C ALA A 150 1.70 14.47 16.20
N ALA A 151 1.11 15.63 15.89
CA ALA A 151 -0.27 15.94 16.23
C ALA A 151 -1.28 15.01 15.55
N VAL A 152 -0.97 14.53 14.34
CA VAL A 152 -1.82 13.57 13.60
C VAL A 152 -1.88 12.21 14.28
N MET A 153 -0.81 11.85 14.99
CA MET A 153 -0.63 10.55 15.64
C MET A 153 -1.05 10.54 17.12
N ARG A 154 -1.72 11.59 17.60
CA ARG A 154 -2.25 11.63 18.96
C ARG A 154 -3.44 10.70 19.15
N PRO A 155 -3.69 10.21 20.38
CA PRO A 155 -4.88 9.42 20.69
C PRO A 155 -6.17 10.06 20.18
N GLY A 156 -7.05 9.24 19.61
CA GLY A 156 -8.30 9.68 18.97
C GLY A 156 -8.17 10.06 17.49
N ARG A 157 -6.95 10.10 16.93
CA ARG A 157 -6.66 10.40 15.51
C ARG A 157 -6.09 9.18 14.82
N LEU A 158 -4.95 9.29 14.11
CA LEU A 158 -4.24 8.16 13.51
C LEU A 158 -3.30 7.51 14.53
N ASP A 159 -3.84 7.05 15.64
CA ASP A 159 -3.09 6.54 16.79
C ASP A 159 -2.66 5.07 16.62
N LEU A 160 -3.35 4.31 15.78
CA LEU A 160 -2.95 2.93 15.46
C LEU A 160 -1.96 2.91 14.30
N LYS A 161 -0.68 2.72 14.60
CA LYS A 161 0.39 2.64 13.60
C LYS A 161 0.66 1.21 13.20
N ILE A 162 0.63 0.93 11.89
CA ILE A 162 0.93 -0.39 11.31
C ILE A 162 2.06 -0.24 10.30
N ARG A 163 3.20 -0.87 10.60
CA ARG A 163 4.32 -0.91 9.67
C ARG A 163 4.11 -1.99 8.61
N ILE A 164 4.16 -1.58 7.36
CA ILE A 164 4.13 -2.48 6.21
C ILE A 164 5.56 -2.69 5.73
N ASN A 165 6.12 -3.83 6.07
CA ASN A 165 7.47 -4.18 5.71
C ASN A 165 7.57 -4.66 4.26
N ARG A 166 8.81 -4.79 3.75
CA ARG A 166 9.07 -5.54 2.52
C ARG A 166 8.71 -7.00 2.74
N PRO A 167 8.20 -7.71 1.72
CA PRO A 167 7.95 -9.13 1.84
C PRO A 167 9.26 -9.90 2.07
N ASP A 168 9.20 -10.97 2.82
CA ASP A 168 10.20 -12.02 2.84
C ASP A 168 9.95 -13.02 1.68
N ALA A 169 10.73 -14.10 1.60
CA ALA A 169 10.60 -15.06 0.53
C ALA A 169 9.22 -15.76 0.51
N ALA A 170 8.64 -16.02 1.69
CA ALA A 170 7.32 -16.63 1.81
C ALA A 170 6.22 -15.66 1.37
N GLY A 171 6.24 -14.42 1.88
CA GLY A 171 5.30 -13.39 1.47
C GLY A 171 5.44 -13.02 -0.02
N ALA A 172 6.65 -13.08 -0.59
CA ALA A 172 6.84 -12.89 -2.02
C ALA A 172 6.18 -14.01 -2.84
N ALA A 173 6.27 -15.27 -2.40
CA ALA A 173 5.58 -16.39 -3.05
C ALA A 173 4.05 -16.18 -3.03
N GLU A 174 3.50 -15.75 -1.89
CA GLU A 174 2.07 -15.40 -1.81
C GLU A 174 1.69 -14.26 -2.76
N ILE A 175 2.53 -13.21 -2.85
CA ILE A 175 2.29 -12.08 -3.77
C ILE A 175 2.40 -12.54 -5.23
N PHE A 176 3.35 -13.41 -5.60
CA PHE A 176 3.39 -14.03 -6.93
C PHE A 176 2.09 -14.76 -7.26
N GLY A 177 1.54 -15.52 -6.29
CA GLY A 177 0.27 -16.24 -6.43
C GLY A 177 -0.95 -15.34 -6.65
N LEU A 178 -0.90 -14.07 -6.25
CA LEU A 178 -1.97 -13.10 -6.56
C LEU A 178 -2.00 -12.70 -8.05
N TYR A 179 -0.87 -12.82 -8.76
CA TYR A 179 -0.72 -12.39 -10.14
C TYR A 179 -0.56 -13.54 -11.14
N LEU A 180 -0.13 -14.71 -10.66
CA LEU A 180 -0.02 -15.96 -11.43
C LEU A 180 -1.19 -16.87 -11.04
N THR A 181 -2.28 -16.76 -11.78
CA THR A 181 -3.56 -17.42 -11.53
C THR A 181 -3.81 -18.52 -12.56
N GLU A 182 -4.67 -19.50 -12.23
CA GLU A 182 -4.93 -20.68 -13.06
C GLU A 182 -5.60 -20.37 -14.42
N ASP A 183 -6.17 -19.19 -14.57
CA ASP A 183 -6.79 -18.70 -15.81
C ASP A 183 -5.78 -18.16 -16.84
N LEU A 184 -4.51 -18.02 -16.45
CA LEU A 184 -3.48 -17.55 -17.36
C LEU A 184 -3.00 -18.69 -18.28
N PRO A 185 -2.70 -18.38 -19.56
CA PRO A 185 -2.10 -19.34 -20.46
C PRO A 185 -0.66 -19.66 -20.02
N LEU A 186 -0.43 -20.88 -19.56
CA LEU A 186 0.90 -21.39 -19.22
C LEU A 186 1.49 -22.15 -20.41
N ASP A 187 2.81 -22.24 -20.47
CA ASP A 187 3.50 -23.04 -21.44
C ASP A 187 3.11 -24.53 -21.33
N ALA A 188 2.75 -25.14 -22.43
CA ALA A 188 2.26 -26.51 -22.45
C ALA A 188 3.31 -27.54 -21.99
N ALA A 189 4.59 -27.29 -22.24
CA ALA A 189 5.68 -28.14 -21.77
C ALA A 189 5.83 -28.08 -20.26
N GLU A 190 5.72 -26.90 -19.68
CA GLU A 190 5.76 -26.70 -18.23
C GLU A 190 4.58 -27.40 -17.53
N VAL A 191 3.38 -27.27 -18.08
CA VAL A 191 2.20 -27.95 -17.54
C VAL A 191 2.33 -29.46 -17.65
N ALA A 192 2.83 -29.98 -18.80
CA ALA A 192 3.06 -31.39 -18.99
C ALA A 192 4.12 -31.96 -18.04
N ALA A 193 5.21 -31.23 -17.83
CA ALA A 193 6.29 -31.61 -16.91
C ALA A 193 5.80 -31.64 -15.44
N ALA A 194 4.95 -30.70 -15.04
CA ALA A 194 4.42 -30.62 -13.69
C ALA A 194 3.19 -31.53 -13.45
N GLY A 195 2.55 -32.05 -14.50
CA GLY A 195 1.37 -32.90 -14.42
C GLY A 195 0.04 -32.15 -14.24
N SER A 196 0.05 -30.88 -13.90
CA SER A 196 -1.15 -30.02 -13.83
C SER A 196 -0.79 -28.53 -13.85
N THR A 197 -1.73 -27.69 -14.29
CA THR A 197 -1.62 -26.22 -14.28
C THR A 197 -1.26 -25.70 -12.88
N ARG A 198 -1.93 -26.21 -11.85
CA ARG A 198 -1.69 -25.82 -10.46
C ARG A 198 -0.29 -26.18 -9.97
N ALA A 199 0.19 -27.37 -10.32
CA ALA A 199 1.54 -27.81 -9.96
C ALA A 199 2.61 -27.00 -10.70
N ALA A 200 2.39 -26.67 -11.98
CA ALA A 200 3.26 -25.80 -12.77
C ALA A 200 3.36 -24.41 -12.13
N LEU A 201 2.23 -23.78 -11.80
CA LEU A 201 2.21 -22.48 -11.10
C LEU A 201 2.96 -22.53 -9.78
N THR A 202 2.73 -23.56 -8.98
CA THR A 202 3.43 -23.70 -7.70
C THR A 202 4.94 -23.78 -7.88
N ALA A 203 5.39 -24.56 -8.89
CA ALA A 203 6.81 -24.68 -9.22
C ALA A 203 7.40 -23.34 -9.72
N MET A 204 6.73 -22.66 -10.64
CA MET A 204 7.13 -21.33 -11.14
C MET A 204 7.26 -20.31 -10.02
N ILE A 205 6.27 -20.25 -9.13
CA ILE A 205 6.28 -19.32 -7.97
C ILE A 205 7.47 -19.63 -7.06
N ALA A 206 7.71 -20.91 -6.78
CA ALA A 206 8.83 -21.30 -5.93
C ALA A 206 10.19 -20.94 -6.56
N VAL A 207 10.36 -21.14 -7.87
CA VAL A 207 11.57 -20.76 -8.61
C VAL A 207 11.73 -19.22 -8.61
N ALA A 208 10.68 -18.48 -8.94
CA ALA A 208 10.72 -17.03 -9.00
C ALA A 208 11.06 -16.39 -7.63
N ALA A 209 10.42 -16.87 -6.56
CA ALA A 209 10.72 -16.39 -5.20
C ALA A 209 12.14 -16.82 -4.78
N GLY A 210 12.54 -18.06 -5.07
CA GLY A 210 13.89 -18.54 -4.76
C GLY A 210 14.99 -17.74 -5.48
N GLN A 211 14.80 -17.41 -6.75
CA GLN A 211 15.76 -16.59 -7.52
C GLN A 211 15.79 -15.13 -7.03
N LEU A 212 14.63 -14.56 -6.66
CA LEU A 212 14.56 -13.19 -6.13
C LEU A 212 15.33 -13.05 -4.83
N TYR A 213 15.25 -14.03 -3.95
CA TYR A 213 15.88 -14.04 -2.63
C TYR A 213 17.22 -14.81 -2.56
N ALA A 214 17.71 -15.32 -3.69
CA ALA A 214 19.00 -15.97 -3.74
C ALA A 214 20.12 -15.01 -3.28
N ARG A 215 20.97 -15.47 -2.38
CA ARG A 215 22.13 -14.72 -1.87
C ARG A 215 23.39 -15.22 -2.56
N THR A 216 23.57 -14.80 -3.80
CA THR A 216 24.71 -15.16 -4.66
C THR A 216 25.52 -13.91 -5.02
N PRO A 217 26.77 -14.03 -5.47
CA PRO A 217 27.54 -12.89 -5.95
C PRO A 217 26.83 -12.09 -7.08
N SER A 218 26.04 -12.76 -7.92
CA SER A 218 25.28 -12.13 -9.01
C SER A 218 24.07 -11.34 -8.55
N THR A 219 23.61 -11.54 -7.30
CA THR A 219 22.48 -10.82 -6.70
C THR A 219 22.90 -9.85 -5.62
N ALA A 220 24.21 -9.75 -5.35
CA ALA A 220 24.80 -8.92 -4.32
C ALA A 220 25.07 -7.48 -4.81
N TYR A 221 24.78 -6.52 -3.96
CA TYR A 221 25.07 -5.11 -4.15
C TYR A 221 25.90 -4.61 -2.97
N ALA A 222 27.09 -4.06 -3.24
CA ALA A 222 27.88 -3.38 -2.21
C ALA A 222 27.32 -1.97 -2.01
N VAL A 223 26.86 -1.66 -0.80
CA VAL A 223 26.35 -0.32 -0.44
C VAL A 223 27.26 0.27 0.61
N ALA A 224 27.86 1.42 0.28
CA ALA A 224 28.64 2.20 1.24
C ALA A 224 27.71 3.16 1.98
N THR A 225 27.71 3.11 3.31
CA THR A 225 27.02 4.08 4.15
C THR A 225 28.04 5.01 4.81
N VAL A 226 27.76 6.31 4.77
CA VAL A 226 28.53 7.33 5.48
C VAL A 226 27.81 7.64 6.78
N ASP A 227 28.51 7.55 7.90
CA ASP A 227 27.94 7.98 9.17
C ASP A 227 27.88 9.51 9.20
N SER A 228 26.65 10.04 9.04
CA SER A 228 26.39 11.49 9.00
C SER A 228 26.59 12.19 10.34
N SER A 229 26.71 11.44 11.44
CA SER A 229 26.94 12.02 12.77
C SER A 229 28.36 12.61 12.94
N MET A 230 29.29 12.30 12.01
CA MET A 230 30.68 12.74 12.04
C MET A 230 31.05 13.82 11.02
N VAL A 231 30.12 14.39 10.28
CA VAL A 231 30.39 15.46 9.30
C VAL A 231 30.23 16.83 9.97
N VAL A 232 31.04 17.09 11.01
CA VAL A 232 31.20 18.44 11.57
C VAL A 232 32.69 18.68 11.81
N GLY A 233 33.37 19.24 10.80
CA GLY A 233 34.72 19.71 10.92
C GLY A 233 35.60 19.39 9.69
N SER A 234 36.25 20.38 9.14
CA SER A 234 37.23 20.23 8.09
C SER A 234 38.41 19.36 8.57
N GLY A 235 38.41 18.09 8.17
CA GLY A 235 39.51 17.16 8.46
C GLY A 235 39.14 15.80 9.01
N ALA A 236 37.84 15.51 9.24
CA ALA A 236 37.37 14.19 9.71
C ALA A 236 37.30 13.20 8.54
N SER A 237 38.04 12.09 8.64
CA SER A 237 37.86 10.93 7.75
C SER A 237 36.48 10.36 7.97
N ALA A 238 35.62 10.41 6.96
CA ALA A 238 34.30 9.78 7.01
C ALA A 238 34.50 8.27 7.21
N ASN A 239 33.94 7.71 8.29
CA ASN A 239 33.89 6.27 8.46
C ASN A 239 32.89 5.68 7.45
N LEU A 240 33.44 5.09 6.39
CA LEU A 240 32.68 4.34 5.40
C LEU A 240 32.47 2.91 5.94
N SER A 241 31.26 2.55 6.20
CA SER A 241 30.89 1.14 6.41
C SER A 241 30.31 0.58 5.12
N THR A 242 30.78 -0.59 4.70
CA THR A 242 30.26 -1.26 3.50
C THR A 242 29.38 -2.43 3.94
N HIS A 243 28.15 -2.42 3.45
CA HIS A 243 27.20 -3.49 3.67
C HIS A 243 26.87 -4.17 2.34
N THR A 244 26.77 -5.51 2.36
CA THR A 244 26.29 -6.26 1.20
C THR A 244 24.79 -6.45 1.32
N LEU A 245 24.03 -5.89 0.38
CA LEU A 245 22.62 -6.09 0.21
C LEU A 245 22.38 -7.02 -0.98
N TYR A 246 21.30 -7.76 -0.97
CA TYR A 246 20.93 -8.67 -2.04
C TYR A 246 19.66 -8.18 -2.73
N ARG A 247 19.38 -8.72 -3.92
CA ARG A 247 18.19 -8.34 -4.72
C ARG A 247 16.89 -8.45 -3.90
N GLY A 248 16.75 -9.50 -3.08
CA GLY A 248 15.60 -9.71 -2.20
C GLY A 248 15.40 -8.60 -1.17
N ASP A 249 16.48 -7.96 -0.71
CA ASP A 249 16.40 -6.87 0.28
C ASP A 249 15.69 -5.61 -0.29
N PHE A 250 15.58 -5.52 -1.62
CA PHE A 250 14.87 -4.44 -2.34
C PHE A 250 13.49 -4.90 -2.87
N ALA A 251 13.11 -6.17 -2.64
CA ALA A 251 11.84 -6.68 -3.12
C ALA A 251 10.66 -5.90 -2.54
N SER A 252 9.65 -5.69 -3.36
CA SER A 252 8.37 -5.10 -2.99
C SER A 252 7.25 -5.72 -3.83
N GLY A 253 6.01 -5.57 -3.40
CA GLY A 253 4.87 -6.05 -4.19
C GLY A 253 4.83 -5.48 -5.60
N ALA A 254 5.24 -4.22 -5.78
CA ALA A 254 5.35 -3.59 -7.09
C ALA A 254 6.45 -4.20 -7.96
N VAL A 255 7.60 -4.57 -7.38
CA VAL A 255 8.69 -5.27 -8.09
C VAL A 255 8.21 -6.65 -8.54
N ILE A 256 7.56 -7.41 -7.65
CA ILE A 256 7.02 -8.74 -7.95
C ILE A 256 5.99 -8.66 -9.09
N ARG A 257 5.05 -7.73 -9.00
CA ARG A 257 4.09 -7.48 -10.08
C ARG A 257 4.79 -7.17 -11.40
N ASN A 258 5.81 -6.33 -11.41
CA ASN A 258 6.56 -5.99 -12.62
C ASN A 258 7.26 -7.21 -13.22
N ILE A 259 7.79 -8.12 -12.39
CA ILE A 259 8.39 -9.39 -12.85
C ILE A 259 7.34 -10.21 -13.58
N VAL A 260 6.16 -10.42 -13.00
CA VAL A 260 5.06 -11.17 -13.62
C VAL A 260 4.57 -10.49 -14.91
N ASP A 261 4.39 -9.16 -14.89
CA ASP A 261 3.95 -8.42 -16.08
C ASP A 261 4.97 -8.53 -17.23
N ARG A 262 6.27 -8.60 -16.92
CA ARG A 262 7.32 -8.84 -17.93
C ARG A 262 7.26 -10.26 -18.49
N ALA A 263 7.04 -11.27 -17.63
CA ALA A 263 6.87 -12.65 -18.09
C ALA A 263 5.65 -12.78 -19.02
N LYS A 264 4.50 -12.19 -18.64
CA LYS A 264 3.31 -12.14 -19.49
C LYS A 264 3.58 -11.48 -20.85
N LYS A 265 4.30 -10.35 -20.86
CA LYS A 265 4.69 -9.67 -22.11
C LYS A 265 5.63 -10.50 -22.98
N ALA A 266 6.55 -11.27 -22.37
CA ALA A 266 7.43 -12.17 -23.11
C ALA A 266 6.62 -13.29 -23.79
N ALA A 267 5.73 -13.96 -23.06
CA ALA A 267 4.85 -14.99 -23.61
C ALA A 267 3.97 -14.45 -24.75
N ILE A 268 3.38 -13.27 -24.59
CA ILE A 268 2.59 -12.62 -25.67
C ILE A 268 3.46 -12.39 -26.92
N LYS A 269 4.70 -11.92 -26.74
CA LYS A 269 5.61 -11.68 -27.87
C LYS A 269 5.94 -12.98 -28.59
N GLU A 270 6.19 -14.06 -27.85
CA GLU A 270 6.47 -15.40 -28.45
C GLU A 270 5.25 -15.95 -29.19
N GLN A 271 4.05 -15.84 -28.62
CA GLN A 271 2.81 -16.21 -29.33
C GLN A 271 2.62 -15.44 -30.62
N LEU A 272 2.86 -14.10 -30.60
CA LEU A 272 2.75 -13.30 -31.83
C LEU A 272 3.78 -13.68 -32.87
N GLN A 273 5.00 -14.03 -32.47
CA GLN A 273 6.03 -14.54 -33.40
C GLN A 273 5.63 -15.89 -34.00
N ALA A 274 5.12 -16.83 -33.19
CA ALA A 274 4.62 -18.11 -33.68
C ALA A 274 3.49 -17.95 -34.70
N LEU A 275 2.49 -17.11 -34.39
CA LEU A 275 1.38 -16.79 -35.31
C LEU A 275 1.88 -16.16 -36.60
N THR A 276 2.85 -15.24 -36.54
CA THR A 276 3.42 -14.61 -37.75
C THR A 276 4.20 -15.62 -38.62
N ALA A 277 4.80 -16.63 -37.98
CA ALA A 277 5.50 -17.71 -38.66
C ALA A 277 4.56 -18.81 -39.18
N GLY A 278 3.24 -18.71 -38.97
CA GLY A 278 2.26 -19.73 -39.35
C GLY A 278 2.30 -20.99 -38.48
N ALA A 279 2.92 -20.91 -37.29
CA ALA A 279 2.99 -21.99 -36.33
C ALA A 279 1.78 -21.98 -35.36
N ASP A 280 1.48 -23.13 -34.75
CA ASP A 280 0.49 -23.22 -33.70
C ASP A 280 0.98 -22.50 -32.43
N ALA A 281 0.31 -21.41 -32.10
CA ALA A 281 0.64 -20.61 -30.93
C ALA A 281 -0.10 -21.06 -29.65
N SER A 282 -0.93 -22.09 -29.71
CA SER A 282 -1.75 -22.56 -28.59
C SER A 282 -0.92 -23.20 -27.47
N SER A 283 0.29 -23.66 -27.76
CA SER A 283 1.21 -24.25 -26.79
C SER A 283 2.12 -23.24 -26.08
N VAL A 284 2.18 -22.01 -26.57
CA VAL A 284 3.05 -20.96 -26.02
C VAL A 284 2.33 -20.22 -24.90
N GLY A 285 2.93 -20.17 -23.75
CA GLY A 285 2.41 -19.50 -22.57
C GLY A 285 3.50 -18.94 -21.68
N ILE A 286 3.13 -18.63 -20.44
CA ILE A 286 4.07 -18.18 -19.41
C ILE A 286 4.84 -19.41 -18.91
N GLY A 287 6.16 -19.38 -19.06
CA GLY A 287 7.09 -20.39 -18.58
C GLY A 287 8.11 -19.82 -17.60
#